data_42695946a1f90ccfad4823fd18a16ae2
#
_entry.id   42695946a1f90ccfad4823fd18a16ae2
#
_cell.length_a   1.000
_cell.length_b   1.000
_cell.length_c   1.000
_cell.angle_alpha   90.00
_cell.angle_beta   90.00
_cell.angle_gamma   90.00
#
_symmetry.space_group_name_H-M   'P 1'
#
loop_
_entity.id
_entity.type
_entity.pdbx_description
1 polymer ?
#
loop_
_entity_poly.entity_id
_entity_poly.type
_entity_poly.pdbx_seq_one_letter_code
_entity_poly.pdbx_strand_id
1 'polypeptide(L)'
;MKRNILYITCLFLILLGISCSDTIPVSKETSEKPVLFPDYADVTIPYNIAPLNFKIENPHAEAFAVLKFGEEKIQVKEKGGQFYLPASDWRKLLKRATGKAIQVKLYAKDKEWLAYPEFSLFVAPEPMDSYLAYRLIEPGYELWNQMGIYQRNLEDYKQSPIMENKYSGQNCMNCHSFCMQNPDKMLFHMRDKYSGTYLIDGDKIEKLNTKTDQTISPCLLYTSPSPRDYAA
;
A
#
# COMPACT_ATOMS: atom_id res chain seq x y z
N MET A 1 23.32 -41.47 33.76
CA MET A 1 23.32 -40.61 32.55
C MET A 1 21.95 -40.45 31.89
N LYS A 2 21.23 -41.53 31.56
CA LYS A 2 19.89 -41.43 30.86
C LYS A 2 18.84 -40.62 31.62
N ARG A 3 18.80 -40.66 32.95
CA ARG A 3 17.82 -39.95 33.81
C ARG A 3 18.06 -38.45 33.83
N ASN A 4 19.30 -37.98 33.77
CA ASN A 4 19.61 -36.54 33.74
C ASN A 4 19.36 -35.91 32.38
N ILE A 5 19.48 -36.67 31.28
CA ILE A 5 19.14 -36.23 29.93
C ILE A 5 17.64 -36.00 29.82
N LEU A 6 16.81 -36.86 30.42
CA LEU A 6 15.36 -36.71 30.42
C LEU A 6 14.90 -35.43 31.16
N TYR A 7 15.52 -35.09 32.28
CA TYR A 7 15.20 -33.84 33.00
C TYR A 7 15.63 -32.60 32.25
N ILE A 8 16.76 -32.62 31.52
CA ILE A 8 17.22 -31.49 30.68
C ILE A 8 16.29 -31.31 29.48
N THR A 9 15.83 -32.41 28.85
CA THR A 9 14.88 -32.33 27.72
C THR A 9 13.51 -31.81 28.17
N CYS A 10 13.01 -32.25 29.32
CA CYS A 10 11.76 -31.71 29.88
C CYS A 10 11.88 -30.23 30.26
N LEU A 11 12.99 -29.79 30.82
CA LEU A 11 13.23 -28.38 31.16
C LEU A 11 13.34 -27.51 29.93
N PHE A 12 13.91 -28.01 28.83
CA PHE A 12 14.02 -27.29 27.55
C PHE A 12 12.64 -27.17 26.85
N LEU A 13 11.77 -28.18 26.95
CA LEU A 13 10.41 -28.17 26.45
C LEU A 13 9.51 -27.19 27.22
N ILE A 14 9.72 -27.01 28.51
CA ILE A 14 8.96 -26.05 29.33
C ILE A 14 9.37 -24.59 29.00
N LEU A 15 10.62 -24.35 28.61
CA LEU A 15 11.10 -23.01 28.21
C LEU A 15 10.59 -22.56 26.85
N LEU A 16 10.13 -23.47 25.96
CA LEU A 16 9.56 -23.15 24.66
C LEU A 16 8.08 -22.72 24.73
N GLY A 17 7.44 -22.82 25.89
CA GLY A 17 6.02 -22.51 26.09
C GLY A 17 5.69 -21.07 26.53
N ILE A 18 6.69 -20.18 26.68
CA ILE A 18 6.41 -18.76 26.98
C ILE A 18 6.07 -18.05 25.66
N SER A 19 4.89 -18.35 25.13
CA SER A 19 4.24 -17.49 24.17
C SER A 19 3.93 -16.17 24.89
N CYS A 20 4.65 -15.13 24.58
CA CYS A 20 4.31 -13.77 24.98
C CYS A 20 2.99 -13.42 24.26
N SER A 21 1.85 -13.73 24.88
CA SER A 21 0.57 -13.16 24.45
C SER A 21 0.60 -11.68 24.87
N ASP A 22 0.70 -10.79 23.90
CA ASP A 22 0.51 -9.37 24.14
C ASP A 22 -0.94 -9.17 24.65
N THR A 23 -1.11 -9.15 25.98
CA THR A 23 -2.44 -8.90 26.59
C THR A 23 -2.76 -7.42 26.48
N ILE A 24 -4.03 -7.14 26.12
CA ILE A 24 -4.54 -5.76 26.12
C ILE A 24 -4.41 -5.22 27.55
N PRO A 25 -3.73 -4.08 27.74
CA PRO A 25 -3.54 -3.53 29.09
C PRO A 25 -4.87 -3.04 29.68
N VAL A 26 -4.95 -3.07 31.02
CA VAL A 26 -6.04 -2.36 31.72
C VAL A 26 -5.88 -0.88 31.44
N SER A 27 -6.90 -0.27 30.84
CA SER A 27 -6.87 1.10 30.33
C SER A 27 -8.07 1.89 30.76
N LYS A 28 -7.89 3.21 30.86
CA LYS A 28 -8.96 4.18 31.11
C LYS A 28 -9.54 4.64 29.79
N GLU A 29 -10.86 4.65 29.66
CA GLU A 29 -11.51 5.19 28.46
C GLU A 29 -11.31 6.71 28.39
N THR A 30 -11.01 7.21 27.18
CA THR A 30 -10.98 8.63 26.89
C THR A 30 -12.02 8.98 25.82
N SER A 31 -12.54 10.21 25.86
CA SER A 31 -13.40 10.74 24.80
C SER A 31 -12.61 11.41 23.68
N GLU A 32 -11.30 11.60 23.85
CA GLU A 32 -10.41 12.18 22.86
C GLU A 32 -10.20 11.21 21.72
N LYS A 33 -10.33 11.68 20.47
CA LYS A 33 -10.03 10.85 19.28
C LYS A 33 -8.52 10.76 19.05
N PRO A 34 -8.02 9.60 18.61
CA PRO A 34 -6.62 9.48 18.22
C PRO A 34 -6.36 10.29 16.96
N VAL A 35 -5.22 10.96 16.87
CA VAL A 35 -4.72 11.55 15.63
C VAL A 35 -3.93 10.50 14.89
N LEU A 36 -4.41 10.10 13.70
CA LEU A 36 -3.82 9.02 12.91
C LEU A 36 -3.06 9.56 11.69
N PHE A 37 -1.99 8.89 11.31
CA PHE A 37 -1.32 9.12 10.04
C PHE A 37 -0.95 7.80 9.35
N PRO A 38 -1.42 7.55 8.12
CA PRO A 38 -2.55 8.24 7.48
C PRO A 38 -3.84 8.13 8.29
N ASP A 39 -4.75 9.11 8.14
CA ASP A 39 -6.04 9.06 8.82
C ASP A 39 -6.97 8.05 8.12
N TYR A 40 -7.11 6.90 8.78
CA TYR A 40 -7.97 5.81 8.34
C TYR A 40 -9.26 5.68 9.18
N ALA A 41 -9.56 6.68 10.01
CA ALA A 41 -10.78 6.61 10.80
C ALA A 41 -12.03 6.75 9.90
N ASP A 42 -12.97 5.81 10.05
CA ASP A 42 -14.26 5.80 9.38
C ASP A 42 -14.23 5.87 7.84
N VAL A 43 -13.18 5.29 7.22
CA VAL A 43 -13.02 5.23 5.76
C VAL A 43 -13.56 3.92 5.17
N THR A 44 -13.86 3.97 3.87
CA THR A 44 -14.16 2.77 3.07
C THR A 44 -12.91 2.27 2.36
N ILE A 45 -12.64 0.98 2.45
CA ILE A 45 -11.48 0.33 1.84
C ILE A 45 -11.91 -0.85 0.97
N PRO A 46 -11.21 -1.15 -0.13
CA PRO A 46 -11.46 -2.35 -0.93
C PRO A 46 -11.11 -3.62 -0.15
N TYR A 47 -11.82 -4.72 -0.41
CA TYR A 47 -11.56 -5.99 0.30
C TYR A 47 -10.22 -6.64 -0.05
N ASN A 48 -9.57 -6.22 -1.14
CA ASN A 48 -8.29 -6.75 -1.61
C ASN A 48 -7.09 -5.80 -1.39
N ILE A 49 -7.25 -4.75 -0.57
CA ILE A 49 -6.15 -3.82 -0.28
C ILE A 49 -5.07 -4.46 0.60
N ALA A 50 -3.83 -4.08 0.38
CA ALA A 50 -2.69 -4.45 1.24
C ALA A 50 -2.88 -3.98 2.69
N PRO A 51 -2.15 -4.56 3.67
CA PRO A 51 -2.26 -4.16 5.07
C PRO A 51 -2.12 -2.66 5.27
N LEU A 52 -3.07 -2.03 5.94
CA LEU A 52 -2.99 -0.61 6.28
C LEU A 52 -1.96 -0.41 7.39
N ASN A 53 -0.82 0.19 7.06
CA ASN A 53 0.18 0.57 8.04
C ASN A 53 -0.08 2.02 8.46
N PHE A 54 -0.17 2.27 9.75
CA PHE A 54 -0.49 3.60 10.30
C PHE A 54 0.20 3.83 11.64
N LYS A 55 0.20 5.06 12.10
CA LYS A 55 0.71 5.48 13.41
C LYS A 55 -0.30 6.36 14.14
N ILE A 56 -0.14 6.45 15.46
CA ILE A 56 -0.79 7.47 16.30
C ILE A 56 0.21 8.63 16.41
N GLU A 57 -0.23 9.85 16.13
CA GLU A 57 0.62 11.05 16.23
C GLU A 57 0.58 11.70 17.61
N ASN A 58 -0.43 11.39 18.44
CA ASN A 58 -0.46 11.82 19.83
C ASN A 58 0.78 11.28 20.58
N PRO A 59 1.44 12.09 21.41
CA PRO A 59 2.59 11.62 22.19
C PRO A 59 2.24 10.41 23.07
N HIS A 60 3.04 9.35 22.97
CA HIS A 60 2.89 8.14 23.75
C HIS A 60 4.20 7.34 23.80
N ALA A 61 4.34 6.46 24.77
CA ALA A 61 5.52 5.60 24.93
C ALA A 61 5.31 4.21 24.31
N GLU A 62 4.09 3.69 24.35
CA GLU A 62 3.70 2.39 23.82
C GLU A 62 2.27 2.46 23.29
N ALA A 63 1.95 1.67 22.25
CA ALA A 63 0.59 1.57 21.75
C ALA A 63 0.25 0.17 21.24
N PHE A 64 -1.06 -0.13 21.25
CA PHE A 64 -1.67 -1.34 20.68
C PHE A 64 -2.84 -0.97 19.77
N ALA A 65 -2.99 -1.71 18.69
CA ALA A 65 -4.16 -1.67 17.84
C ALA A 65 -4.86 -3.04 17.86
N VAL A 66 -6.19 -3.00 17.97
CA VAL A 66 -7.06 -4.17 17.89
C VAL A 66 -8.09 -3.94 16.81
N LEU A 67 -8.08 -4.79 15.79
CA LEU A 67 -9.05 -4.80 14.71
C LEU A 67 -9.93 -6.05 14.86
N LYS A 68 -11.24 -5.89 14.80
CA LYS A 68 -12.17 -6.99 15.09
C LYS A 68 -13.35 -7.01 14.12
N PHE A 69 -13.72 -8.22 13.69
CA PHE A 69 -14.96 -8.50 12.97
C PHE A 69 -15.47 -9.89 13.36
N GLY A 70 -16.60 -9.98 14.06
CA GLY A 70 -17.10 -11.23 14.62
C GLY A 70 -16.06 -11.89 15.54
N GLU A 71 -15.71 -13.13 15.23
CA GLU A 71 -14.68 -13.89 15.96
C GLU A 71 -13.25 -13.62 15.46
N GLU A 72 -13.09 -12.96 14.30
CA GLU A 72 -11.78 -12.64 13.76
C GLU A 72 -11.22 -11.41 14.46
N LYS A 73 -9.95 -11.50 14.88
CA LYS A 73 -9.25 -10.45 15.62
C LYS A 73 -7.80 -10.37 15.17
N ILE A 74 -7.34 -9.16 14.91
CA ILE A 74 -5.92 -8.84 14.77
C ILE A 74 -5.55 -7.94 15.94
N GLN A 75 -4.50 -8.29 16.65
CA GLN A 75 -3.94 -7.47 17.71
C GLN A 75 -2.47 -7.26 17.42
N VAL A 76 -2.04 -6.02 17.37
CA VAL A 76 -0.64 -5.66 17.11
C VAL A 76 -0.15 -4.62 18.09
N LYS A 77 1.07 -4.79 18.55
CA LYS A 77 1.83 -3.77 19.26
C LYS A 77 2.56 -2.90 18.26
N GLU A 78 2.64 -1.62 18.55
CA GLU A 78 3.44 -0.68 17.78
C GLU A 78 4.91 -1.07 17.77
N LYS A 79 5.58 -0.89 16.62
CA LYS A 79 7.02 -1.11 16.43
C LYS A 79 7.60 0.07 15.66
N GLY A 80 8.59 0.75 16.26
CA GLY A 80 9.24 1.90 15.61
C GLY A 80 8.28 3.05 15.28
N GLY A 81 7.27 3.28 16.12
CA GLY A 81 6.28 4.35 15.92
C GLY A 81 5.20 4.01 14.90
N GLN A 82 5.02 2.73 14.54
CA GLN A 82 4.04 2.34 13.51
C GLN A 82 3.41 0.98 13.81
N PHE A 83 2.15 0.81 13.41
CA PHE A 83 1.47 -0.48 13.42
C PHE A 83 1.67 -1.20 12.08
N TYR A 84 2.07 -2.47 12.14
CA TYR A 84 2.22 -3.35 11.00
C TYR A 84 1.25 -4.52 11.11
N LEU A 85 0.23 -4.53 10.26
CA LEU A 85 -0.75 -5.61 10.26
C LEU A 85 -0.20 -6.84 9.53
N PRO A 86 -0.27 -8.06 10.13
CA PRO A 86 0.15 -9.28 9.46
C PRO A 86 -0.69 -9.55 8.20
N ALA A 87 -0.03 -9.69 7.04
CA ALA A 87 -0.71 -9.76 5.74
C ALA A 87 -1.68 -10.95 5.62
N SER A 88 -1.39 -12.11 6.24
CA SER A 88 -2.27 -13.27 6.25
C SER A 88 -3.57 -13.01 6.99
N ASP A 89 -3.44 -12.45 8.20
CA ASP A 89 -4.58 -12.19 9.10
C ASP A 89 -5.42 -11.04 8.56
N TRP A 90 -4.75 -10.02 7.99
CA TRP A 90 -5.41 -8.92 7.32
C TRP A 90 -6.30 -9.37 6.18
N ARG A 91 -5.77 -10.19 5.25
CA ARG A 91 -6.56 -10.75 4.13
C ARG A 91 -7.73 -11.60 4.62
N LYS A 92 -7.54 -12.38 5.68
CA LYS A 92 -8.61 -13.19 6.28
C LYS A 92 -9.71 -12.31 6.86
N LEU A 93 -9.33 -11.26 7.61
CA LEU A 93 -10.24 -10.30 8.22
C LEU A 93 -11.05 -9.56 7.14
N LEU A 94 -10.40 -9.02 6.10
CA LEU A 94 -11.06 -8.33 4.98
C LEU A 94 -12.08 -9.24 4.28
N LYS A 95 -11.69 -10.48 3.96
CA LYS A 95 -12.58 -11.44 3.30
C LYS A 95 -13.84 -11.73 4.13
N ARG A 96 -13.72 -11.80 5.46
CA ARG A 96 -14.85 -12.01 6.37
C ARG A 96 -15.74 -10.78 6.50
N ALA A 97 -15.14 -9.59 6.47
CA ALA A 97 -15.81 -8.31 6.65
C ALA A 97 -16.32 -7.68 5.34
N THR A 98 -16.20 -8.36 4.19
CA THR A 98 -16.67 -7.84 2.89
C THR A 98 -18.13 -7.36 2.97
N GLY A 99 -18.39 -6.12 2.57
CA GLY A 99 -19.68 -5.44 2.66
C GLY A 99 -20.09 -5.01 4.07
N LYS A 100 -19.16 -5.03 5.05
CA LYS A 100 -19.41 -4.72 6.45
C LYS A 100 -18.27 -3.89 7.04
N ALA A 101 -18.41 -3.52 8.32
CA ALA A 101 -17.42 -2.70 9.03
C ALA A 101 -16.55 -3.55 9.97
N ILE A 102 -15.25 -3.35 9.92
CA ILE A 102 -14.27 -3.78 10.91
C ILE A 102 -14.21 -2.72 12.01
N GLN A 103 -14.31 -3.13 13.28
CA GLN A 103 -14.13 -2.23 14.43
C GLN A 103 -12.65 -2.13 14.78
N VAL A 104 -12.17 -0.92 15.01
CA VAL A 104 -10.78 -0.65 15.39
C VAL A 104 -10.75 0.05 16.73
N LYS A 105 -10.04 -0.53 17.70
CA LYS A 105 -9.79 0.04 19.03
C LYS A 105 -8.30 0.26 19.21
N LEU A 106 -7.94 1.46 19.64
CA LEU A 106 -6.54 1.82 19.89
C LEU A 106 -6.32 2.06 21.38
N TYR A 107 -5.15 1.69 21.82
CA TYR A 107 -4.67 1.88 23.17
C TYR A 107 -3.29 2.52 23.12
N ALA A 108 -3.09 3.57 23.87
CA ALA A 108 -1.78 4.23 23.96
C ALA A 108 -1.45 4.55 25.43
N LYS A 109 -0.16 4.52 25.75
CA LYS A 109 0.37 4.78 27.07
C LYS A 109 1.19 6.07 27.06
N ASP A 110 0.71 7.06 27.78
CA ASP A 110 1.51 8.18 28.24
C ASP A 110 1.96 7.94 29.69
N LYS A 111 1.25 8.45 30.68
CA LYS A 111 1.46 8.13 32.09
C LYS A 111 0.69 6.88 32.51
N GLU A 112 -0.53 6.75 32.01
CA GLU A 112 -1.42 5.59 32.16
C GLU A 112 -1.87 5.10 30.79
N TRP A 113 -2.41 3.89 30.73
CA TRP A 113 -2.99 3.37 29.49
C TRP A 113 -4.33 4.02 29.24
N LEU A 114 -4.49 4.61 28.04
CA LEU A 114 -5.73 5.18 27.55
C LEU A 114 -6.28 4.30 26.43
N ALA A 115 -7.59 4.08 26.47
CA ALA A 115 -8.35 3.44 25.40
C ALA A 115 -9.10 4.54 24.62
N TYR A 116 -8.76 4.73 23.36
CA TYR A 116 -9.44 5.69 22.48
C TYR A 116 -10.83 5.20 22.07
N PRO A 117 -11.75 6.10 21.67
CA PRO A 117 -13.00 5.71 21.05
C PRO A 117 -12.79 4.77 19.86
N GLU A 118 -13.66 3.81 19.68
CA GLU A 118 -13.65 2.93 18.51
C GLU A 118 -14.02 3.70 17.26
N PHE A 119 -13.41 3.31 16.13
CA PHE A 119 -13.79 3.75 14.79
C PHE A 119 -13.93 2.56 13.85
N SER A 120 -14.49 2.78 12.67
CA SER A 120 -14.81 1.73 11.72
C SER A 120 -13.98 1.82 10.44
N LEU A 121 -13.66 0.66 9.86
CA LEU A 121 -13.19 0.52 8.49
C LEU A 121 -14.27 -0.21 7.70
N PHE A 122 -14.92 0.47 6.77
CA PHE A 122 -15.89 -0.14 5.88
C PHE A 122 -15.20 -0.91 4.76
N VAL A 123 -15.49 -2.19 4.60
CA VAL A 123 -14.92 -3.04 3.56
C VAL A 123 -15.89 -3.09 2.38
N ALA A 124 -15.54 -2.44 1.27
CA ALA A 124 -16.34 -2.48 0.05
C ALA A 124 -16.42 -3.90 -0.52
N PRO A 125 -17.56 -4.29 -1.10
CA PRO A 125 -17.69 -5.58 -1.79
C PRO A 125 -16.98 -5.62 -3.15
N GLU A 126 -16.70 -4.46 -3.74
CA GLU A 126 -15.99 -4.32 -4.99
C GLU A 126 -14.47 -4.37 -4.78
N PRO A 127 -13.72 -5.08 -5.65
CA PRO A 127 -12.27 -5.03 -5.65
C PRO A 127 -11.78 -3.72 -6.26
N MET A 128 -10.59 -3.30 -5.85
CA MET A 128 -9.81 -2.36 -6.64
C MET A 128 -8.94 -3.11 -7.66
N ASP A 129 -8.44 -2.40 -8.68
CA ASP A 129 -7.40 -2.92 -9.56
C ASP A 129 -6.16 -3.32 -8.75
N SER A 130 -5.58 -4.47 -9.09
CA SER A 130 -4.45 -5.02 -8.32
C SER A 130 -3.16 -4.21 -8.48
N TYR A 131 -3.04 -3.39 -9.54
CA TYR A 131 -1.82 -2.66 -9.83
C TYR A 131 -2.05 -1.18 -10.10
N LEU A 132 -1.13 -0.37 -9.61
CA LEU A 132 -1.00 1.05 -9.94
C LEU A 132 0.31 1.25 -10.69
N ALA A 133 0.23 1.80 -11.91
CA ALA A 133 1.41 2.21 -12.67
C ALA A 133 1.71 3.70 -12.43
N TYR A 134 2.98 4.04 -12.32
CA TYR A 134 3.44 5.40 -12.07
C TYR A 134 4.86 5.62 -12.59
N ARG A 135 5.18 6.87 -12.86
CA ARG A 135 6.56 7.27 -13.10
C ARG A 135 7.26 7.51 -11.76
N LEU A 136 8.37 6.81 -11.56
CA LEU A 136 9.29 7.07 -10.47
C LEU A 136 10.48 7.87 -10.98
N ILE A 137 10.77 8.98 -10.34
CA ILE A 137 11.95 9.82 -10.56
C ILE A 137 12.48 10.23 -9.19
N GLU A 138 13.77 10.01 -8.99
CA GLU A 138 14.41 10.41 -7.74
C GLU A 138 14.39 11.95 -7.58
N PRO A 139 14.19 12.44 -6.36
CA PRO A 139 14.23 13.88 -6.11
C PRO A 139 15.62 14.47 -6.38
N GLY A 140 15.67 15.58 -7.07
CA GLY A 140 16.87 16.33 -7.35
C GLY A 140 17.20 16.43 -8.85
N TYR A 141 17.87 17.51 -9.23
CA TYR A 141 18.23 17.79 -10.62
C TYR A 141 19.29 16.82 -11.19
N GLU A 142 20.10 16.22 -10.34
CA GLU A 142 21.20 15.36 -10.75
C GLU A 142 20.76 13.92 -11.04
N LEU A 143 19.58 13.52 -10.55
CA LEU A 143 19.10 12.15 -10.65
C LEU A 143 18.01 11.94 -11.72
N TRP A 144 17.78 12.93 -12.60
CA TRP A 144 16.86 12.81 -13.73
C TRP A 144 17.20 11.63 -14.67
N ASN A 145 18.45 11.19 -14.66
CA ASN A 145 18.93 10.04 -15.40
C ASN A 145 18.58 8.68 -14.75
N GLN A 146 18.00 8.69 -13.55
CA GLN A 146 17.51 7.49 -12.85
C GLN A 146 15.99 7.56 -12.73
N MET A 147 15.30 7.16 -13.78
CA MET A 147 13.84 7.17 -13.80
C MET A 147 13.29 5.93 -14.50
N GLY A 148 12.04 5.65 -14.26
CA GLY A 148 11.31 4.57 -14.91
C GLY A 148 9.81 4.67 -14.73
N ILE A 149 9.11 3.83 -15.46
CA ILE A 149 7.71 3.53 -15.27
C ILE A 149 7.67 2.22 -14.47
N TYR A 150 7.02 2.27 -13.33
CA TYR A 150 6.91 1.17 -12.39
C TYR A 150 5.45 0.82 -12.17
N GLN A 151 5.22 -0.39 -11.75
CA GLN A 151 3.92 -0.81 -11.20
C GLN A 151 4.09 -1.25 -9.75
N ARG A 152 3.10 -0.95 -8.95
CA ARG A 152 2.98 -1.38 -7.57
C ARG A 152 1.75 -2.26 -7.42
N ASN A 153 1.95 -3.44 -6.85
CA ASN A 153 0.83 -4.28 -6.45
C ASN A 153 0.18 -3.65 -5.21
N LEU A 154 -1.11 -3.37 -5.29
CA LEU A 154 -1.89 -2.73 -4.22
C LEU A 154 -2.39 -3.72 -3.18
N GLU A 155 -2.19 -5.03 -3.39
CA GLU A 155 -2.57 -6.09 -2.45
C GLU A 155 -1.42 -6.53 -1.53
N ASP A 156 -0.15 -6.23 -1.89
CA ASP A 156 1.04 -6.65 -1.11
C ASP A 156 2.20 -5.65 -1.11
N TYR A 157 2.03 -4.48 -1.71
CA TYR A 157 3.01 -3.40 -1.87
C TYR A 157 4.24 -3.72 -2.73
N LYS A 158 4.34 -4.88 -3.36
CA LYS A 158 5.48 -5.18 -4.24
C LYS A 158 5.53 -4.21 -5.41
N GLN A 159 6.72 -3.71 -5.67
CA GLN A 159 7.02 -2.83 -6.78
C GLN A 159 7.87 -3.57 -7.80
N SER A 160 7.56 -3.41 -9.09
CA SER A 160 8.36 -3.92 -10.18
C SER A 160 8.47 -2.89 -11.30
N PRO A 161 9.59 -2.85 -12.04
CA PRO A 161 9.71 -1.96 -13.18
C PRO A 161 8.87 -2.48 -14.36
N ILE A 162 8.21 -1.56 -15.07
CA ILE A 162 7.67 -1.80 -16.41
C ILE A 162 8.73 -1.45 -17.42
N MET A 163 9.35 -0.26 -17.29
CA MET A 163 10.45 0.19 -18.12
C MET A 163 11.36 1.14 -17.34
N GLU A 164 12.66 0.90 -17.38
CA GLU A 164 13.65 1.77 -16.76
C GLU A 164 14.53 2.43 -17.83
N ASN A 165 14.86 3.69 -17.65
CA ASN A 165 15.64 4.46 -18.61
C ASN A 165 17.08 3.97 -18.78
N LYS A 166 17.64 3.22 -17.82
CA LYS A 166 18.95 2.57 -17.95
C LYS A 166 19.05 1.64 -19.17
N TYR A 167 17.94 1.03 -19.60
CA TYR A 167 17.91 0.16 -20.79
C TYR A 167 17.85 0.92 -22.12
N SER A 168 17.60 2.23 -22.07
CA SER A 168 17.54 3.09 -23.25
C SER A 168 18.64 4.13 -23.28
N GLY A 169 19.77 3.89 -22.59
CA GLY A 169 20.88 4.86 -22.53
C GLY A 169 20.50 6.14 -21.81
N GLN A 170 19.76 6.01 -20.72
CA GLN A 170 19.31 7.11 -19.84
C GLN A 170 18.35 8.10 -20.53
N ASN A 171 17.61 7.68 -21.56
CA ASN A 171 16.63 8.57 -22.17
C ASN A 171 15.46 8.86 -21.21
N CYS A 172 15.05 10.11 -21.20
CA CYS A 172 13.87 10.51 -20.44
C CYS A 172 12.63 9.83 -21.01
N MET A 173 11.82 9.25 -20.14
CA MET A 173 10.53 8.65 -20.48
C MET A 173 9.43 9.17 -19.57
N ASN A 174 8.25 9.34 -20.13
CA ASN A 174 7.09 9.87 -19.39
C ASN A 174 5.79 9.56 -20.13
N CYS A 175 4.70 10.17 -19.67
CA CYS A 175 3.44 10.21 -20.39
C CYS A 175 2.95 8.81 -20.76
N HIS A 176 2.89 7.92 -19.75
CA HIS A 176 2.32 6.59 -19.92
C HIS A 176 0.80 6.62 -19.71
N SER A 177 0.10 5.79 -20.45
CA SER A 177 -1.34 5.61 -20.35
C SER A 177 -1.71 4.20 -20.77
N PHE A 178 -2.68 3.60 -20.09
CA PHE A 178 -3.22 2.29 -20.43
C PHE A 178 -4.54 2.44 -21.16
N CYS A 179 -4.74 1.70 -22.24
CA CYS A 179 -5.96 1.72 -23.04
C CYS A 179 -7.11 1.11 -22.22
N MET A 180 -8.05 1.95 -21.78
CA MET A 180 -9.20 1.52 -20.97
C MET A 180 -8.81 0.62 -19.80
N GLN A 181 -7.69 0.96 -19.14
CA GLN A 181 -7.11 0.20 -18.01
C GLN A 181 -6.67 -1.23 -18.36
N ASN A 182 -6.56 -1.58 -19.65
CA ASN A 182 -6.03 -2.86 -20.08
C ASN A 182 -4.52 -2.91 -19.84
N PRO A 183 -3.99 -3.80 -18.98
CA PRO A 183 -2.57 -3.88 -18.67
C PRO A 183 -1.70 -4.30 -19.86
N ASP A 184 -2.27 -5.02 -20.85
CA ASP A 184 -1.55 -5.50 -22.02
C ASP A 184 -1.43 -4.44 -23.12
N LYS A 185 -2.09 -3.27 -22.94
CA LYS A 185 -2.09 -2.22 -23.96
C LYS A 185 -1.76 -0.86 -23.37
N MET A 186 -0.54 -0.41 -23.62
CA MET A 186 0.03 0.77 -23.00
C MET A 186 0.73 1.67 -24.02
N LEU A 187 0.57 2.97 -23.85
CA LEU A 187 1.40 3.99 -24.51
C LEU A 187 2.39 4.59 -23.53
N PHE A 188 3.59 4.91 -24.02
CA PHE A 188 4.50 5.79 -23.31
C PHE A 188 5.34 6.62 -24.31
N HIS A 189 5.85 7.76 -23.84
CA HIS A 189 6.66 8.66 -24.68
C HIS A 189 8.09 8.73 -24.18
N MET A 190 9.03 8.62 -25.12
CA MET A 190 10.46 8.84 -24.87
C MET A 190 10.89 10.16 -25.48
N ARG A 191 11.90 10.78 -24.88
CA ARG A 191 12.57 11.99 -25.37
C ARG A 191 14.01 11.67 -25.76
N ASP A 192 14.70 12.66 -26.29
CA ASP A 192 16.10 12.59 -26.67
C ASP A 192 16.35 11.56 -27.79
N LYS A 193 17.42 10.75 -27.71
CA LYS A 193 17.89 9.84 -28.77
C LYS A 193 16.80 8.92 -29.33
N TYR A 194 15.92 8.40 -28.48
CA TYR A 194 14.82 7.52 -28.88
C TYR A 194 13.46 8.23 -28.88
N SER A 195 13.49 9.56 -29.09
CA SER A 195 12.27 10.37 -29.09
C SER A 195 11.14 9.77 -29.92
N GLY A 196 9.97 9.64 -29.32
CA GLY A 196 8.75 9.13 -29.97
C GLY A 196 7.76 8.54 -28.98
N THR A 197 6.57 8.26 -29.48
CA THR A 197 5.54 7.54 -28.74
C THR A 197 5.59 6.07 -29.10
N TYR A 198 5.57 5.22 -28.10
CA TYR A 198 5.61 3.77 -28.26
C TYR A 198 4.32 3.18 -27.75
N LEU A 199 3.73 2.32 -28.58
CA LEU A 199 2.59 1.47 -28.22
C LEU A 199 3.13 0.08 -27.88
N ILE A 200 2.80 -0.41 -26.71
CA ILE A 200 2.92 -1.82 -26.33
C ILE A 200 1.53 -2.43 -26.48
N ASP A 201 1.41 -3.54 -27.20
CA ASP A 201 0.17 -4.31 -27.36
C ASP A 201 0.53 -5.81 -27.23
N GLY A 202 0.41 -6.34 -26.01
CA GLY A 202 0.97 -7.64 -25.64
C GLY A 202 2.48 -7.69 -25.84
N ASP A 203 2.94 -8.62 -26.66
CA ASP A 203 4.38 -8.79 -26.98
C ASP A 203 4.88 -7.88 -28.11
N LYS A 204 4.03 -7.02 -28.68
CA LYS A 204 4.40 -6.14 -29.78
C LYS A 204 4.70 -4.73 -29.27
N ILE A 205 5.78 -4.16 -29.82
CA ILE A 205 6.15 -2.77 -29.57
C ILE A 205 6.19 -2.04 -30.91
N GLU A 206 5.46 -0.96 -31.02
CA GLU A 206 5.38 -0.13 -32.22
C GLU A 206 5.69 1.32 -31.88
N LYS A 207 6.50 1.98 -32.72
CA LYS A 207 6.75 3.40 -32.63
C LYS A 207 5.73 4.15 -33.48
N LEU A 208 4.89 4.94 -32.84
CA LEU A 208 3.85 5.71 -33.51
C LEU A 208 4.36 7.11 -33.92
N ASN A 209 3.93 7.58 -35.07
CA ASN A 209 4.09 8.97 -35.44
C ASN A 209 2.90 9.78 -34.90
N THR A 210 3.09 10.38 -33.74
CA THR A 210 2.05 11.19 -33.05
C THR A 210 2.27 12.70 -33.18
N LYS A 211 3.27 13.11 -34.00
CA LYS A 211 3.51 14.53 -34.27
C LYS A 211 2.45 15.05 -35.26
N THR A 212 1.80 16.12 -34.90
CA THR A 212 0.94 16.91 -35.78
C THR A 212 1.41 18.34 -35.78
N ASP A 213 0.97 19.15 -36.76
CA ASP A 213 1.30 20.58 -36.84
C ASP A 213 0.84 21.37 -35.60
N GLN A 214 -0.02 20.77 -34.78
CA GLN A 214 -0.64 21.41 -33.62
C GLN A 214 -0.19 20.81 -32.29
N THR A 215 0.51 19.67 -32.27
CA THR A 215 0.91 18.98 -31.05
C THR A 215 2.41 18.72 -31.03
N ILE A 216 3.08 19.28 -30.02
CA ILE A 216 4.52 19.07 -29.81
C ILE A 216 4.77 17.80 -28.97
N SER A 217 3.78 17.37 -28.17
CA SER A 217 3.89 16.22 -27.29
C SER A 217 2.60 15.43 -27.20
N PRO A 218 2.65 14.11 -27.37
CA PRO A 218 1.48 13.23 -27.26
C PRO A 218 1.06 12.93 -25.83
N CYS A 219 1.54 13.66 -24.87
CA CYS A 219 1.37 13.40 -23.43
C CYS A 219 -0.10 13.27 -22.98
N LEU A 220 -1.04 13.72 -23.81
CA LEU A 220 -2.45 13.87 -23.43
C LEU A 220 -3.42 13.15 -24.37
N LEU A 221 -2.92 12.32 -25.28
CA LEU A 221 -3.78 11.73 -26.33
C LEU A 221 -4.84 10.76 -25.85
N TYR A 222 -4.78 10.29 -24.61
CA TYR A 222 -5.65 9.18 -24.19
C TYR A 222 -6.60 9.46 -23.04
N THR A 223 -6.36 10.46 -22.21
CA THR A 223 -7.09 10.60 -20.93
C THR A 223 -7.55 12.00 -20.55
N SER A 224 -7.13 13.03 -21.28
CA SER A 224 -7.63 14.39 -21.03
C SER A 224 -8.53 14.81 -22.14
N PRO A 225 -9.80 15.16 -21.85
CA PRO A 225 -10.61 15.87 -22.80
C PRO A 225 -9.87 17.13 -23.21
N SER A 226 -9.76 17.35 -24.51
CA SER A 226 -9.18 18.58 -25.06
C SER A 226 -10.00 19.78 -24.56
N PRO A 227 -9.38 20.94 -24.29
CA PRO A 227 -10.16 22.17 -24.05
C PRO A 227 -11.17 22.48 -25.14
N ARG A 228 -11.02 21.92 -26.34
CA ARG A 228 -11.98 22.01 -27.44
C ARG A 228 -13.23 21.16 -27.24
N ASP A 229 -13.15 20.09 -26.44
CA ASP A 229 -14.31 19.23 -26.17
C ASP A 229 -15.32 19.89 -25.21
N TYR A 230 -14.91 20.96 -24.54
CA TYR A 230 -15.78 21.82 -23.71
C TYR A 230 -16.24 23.11 -24.41
N ALA A 231 -15.83 23.34 -25.62
CA ALA A 231 -16.14 24.56 -26.37
C ALA A 231 -17.25 24.37 -27.43
N ALA A 232 -17.99 23.26 -27.34
CA ALA A 232 -19.14 22.98 -28.22
C ALA A 232 -20.46 23.15 -27.49
#